data_4d4d9c8fe311d78caf5b15691081ae72
#
_entry.id   4d4d9c8fe311d78caf5b15691081ae72
#
_cell.length_a   1.000
_cell.length_b   1.000
_cell.length_c   1.000
_cell.angle_alpha   90.00
_cell.angle_beta   90.00
_cell.angle_gamma   90.00
#
_symmetry.space_group_name_H-M   'P 1'
#
loop_
_entity.id
_entity.type
_entity.pdbx_description
1 polymer ?
#
loop_
_entity_poly.entity_id
_entity_poly.type
_entity_poly.pdbx_seq_one_letter_code
_entity_poly.pdbx_strand_id
1 'polypeptide(L)'
;MSADHAATLKVPPSSDSVLAEIVRRLVEAYSPERIYLFGSVARGEAGPDSDYDIMLIVPDDAPPERLRSRLAYQALRGTGTAADVVVWPRSSFERRARVAASLPATVSREGVLLYGD
;
A
#
# COMPACT_ATOMS: atom_id res chain seq x y z
N MET A 1 -5.95 -21.92 -8.51
CA MET A 1 -5.80 -21.15 -8.50
C MET A 1 -5.73 -20.29 -7.41
N SER A 2 -6.40 -20.32 -6.55
CA SER A 2 -6.33 -19.44 -5.45
C SER A 2 -5.05 -19.48 -4.68
N ALA A 3 -4.29 -20.50 -4.79
CA ALA A 3 -2.99 -20.58 -4.15
C ALA A 3 -2.08 -19.43 -4.60
N ASP A 4 -2.25 -18.98 -5.83
CA ASP A 4 -1.44 -17.89 -6.33
C ASP A 4 -1.73 -16.58 -5.62
N HIS A 5 -2.98 -16.37 -5.25
CA HIS A 5 -3.33 -15.19 -4.52
C HIS A 5 -2.65 -15.16 -3.15
N ALA A 6 -2.65 -16.29 -2.48
CA ALA A 6 -1.99 -16.36 -1.19
C ALA A 6 -0.51 -16.06 -1.32
N ALA A 7 0.12 -16.47 -2.41
CA ALA A 7 1.55 -16.26 -2.59
C ALA A 7 1.90 -14.80 -2.80
N THR A 8 0.96 -13.97 -3.29
CA THR A 8 1.25 -12.57 -3.54
C THR A 8 0.87 -11.65 -2.39
N LEU A 9 0.11 -12.16 -1.42
CA LEU A 9 -0.22 -11.38 -0.25
C LEU A 9 0.89 -11.48 0.78
N LYS A 10 1.49 -10.35 1.12
CA LYS A 10 2.63 -10.29 2.04
C LYS A 10 2.26 -9.74 3.39
N VAL A 11 1.01 -9.90 3.79
CA VAL A 11 0.55 -9.38 5.09
C VAL A 11 1.31 -10.08 6.21
N PRO A 12 1.93 -9.33 7.13
CA PRO A 12 2.69 -9.95 8.21
C PRO A 12 1.81 -10.83 9.09
N PRO A 13 2.34 -11.93 9.61
CA PRO A 13 1.54 -12.82 10.47
C PRO A 13 0.98 -12.14 11.70
N SER A 14 1.69 -11.13 12.21
CA SER A 14 1.25 -10.41 13.40
C SER A 14 0.19 -9.37 13.09
N SER A 15 -0.05 -9.07 11.82
CA SER A 15 -1.04 -8.07 11.47
C SER A 15 -2.41 -8.66 11.65
N ASP A 16 -3.33 -7.82 12.00
CA ASP A 16 -4.69 -8.24 12.23
C ASP A 16 -5.45 -8.38 10.91
N SER A 17 -6.67 -8.84 11.02
CA SER A 17 -7.53 -9.01 9.87
C SER A 17 -7.91 -7.67 9.22
N VAL A 18 -7.75 -6.57 9.94
CA VAL A 18 -8.06 -5.25 9.40
C VAL A 18 -7.09 -4.90 8.27
N LEU A 19 -5.79 -5.12 8.49
CA LEU A 19 -4.79 -4.83 7.47
C LEU A 19 -5.01 -5.70 6.23
N ALA A 20 -5.32 -6.98 6.43
CA ALA A 20 -5.61 -7.88 5.33
C ALA A 20 -6.82 -7.39 4.52
N GLU A 21 -7.85 -6.91 5.21
CA GLU A 21 -9.03 -6.39 4.54
C GLU A 21 -8.73 -5.12 3.77
N ILE A 22 -7.90 -4.24 4.34
CA ILE A 22 -7.47 -3.03 3.64
C ILE A 22 -6.78 -3.39 2.34
N VAL A 23 -5.84 -4.33 2.39
CA VAL A 23 -5.10 -4.76 1.20
C VAL A 23 -6.06 -5.31 0.16
N ARG A 24 -6.99 -6.17 0.58
CA ARG A 24 -7.95 -6.77 -0.35
C ARG A 24 -8.77 -5.70 -1.08
N ARG A 25 -9.27 -4.73 -0.33
CA ARG A 25 -10.09 -3.67 -0.92
C ARG A 25 -9.29 -2.78 -1.87
N LEU A 26 -8.04 -2.49 -1.52
CA LEU A 26 -7.20 -1.68 -2.39
C LEU A 26 -6.82 -2.41 -3.66
N VAL A 27 -6.60 -3.71 -3.58
CA VAL A 27 -6.34 -4.52 -4.77
C VAL A 27 -7.54 -4.47 -5.71
N GLU A 28 -8.75 -4.62 -5.17
CA GLU A 28 -9.95 -4.56 -5.99
C GLU A 28 -10.17 -3.19 -6.63
N ALA A 29 -9.89 -2.13 -5.88
CA ALA A 29 -10.16 -0.79 -6.36
C ALA A 29 -9.13 -0.30 -7.37
N TYR A 30 -7.87 -0.64 -7.19
CA TYR A 30 -6.77 -0.04 -7.96
C TYR A 30 -6.09 -0.99 -8.92
N SER A 31 -6.24 -2.29 -8.74
CA SER A 31 -5.44 -3.28 -9.50
C SER A 31 -3.97 -2.90 -9.50
N PRO A 32 -3.37 -2.67 -8.32
CA PRO A 32 -2.01 -2.16 -8.25
C PRO A 32 -0.99 -3.24 -8.57
N GLU A 33 0.22 -2.82 -8.87
CA GLU A 33 1.33 -3.76 -9.02
C GLU A 33 1.93 -4.12 -7.68
N ARG A 34 1.97 -3.15 -6.75
CA ARG A 34 2.53 -3.35 -5.42
C ARG A 34 1.78 -2.52 -4.41
N ILE A 35 1.79 -2.98 -3.16
CA ILE A 35 1.30 -2.22 -2.01
C ILE A 35 2.36 -2.30 -0.93
N TYR A 36 2.78 -1.16 -0.42
CA TYR A 36 3.74 -1.08 0.68
C TYR A 36 3.07 -0.48 1.91
N LEU A 37 3.47 -0.99 3.07
CA LEU A 37 3.18 -0.36 4.35
C LEU A 37 4.45 0.37 4.79
N PHE A 38 4.32 1.62 5.20
CA PHE A 38 5.48 2.38 5.65
C PHE A 38 5.11 3.18 6.90
N GLY A 39 6.02 4.03 7.35
CA GLY A 39 5.77 4.86 8.52
C GLY A 39 5.90 4.10 9.83
N SER A 40 5.26 4.63 10.87
CA SER A 40 5.47 4.12 12.23
C SER A 40 5.00 2.67 12.40
N VAL A 41 3.90 2.29 11.76
CA VAL A 41 3.40 0.91 11.87
C VAL A 41 4.42 -0.06 11.27
N ALA A 42 4.97 0.28 10.11
CA ALA A 42 5.96 -0.58 9.46
C ALA A 42 7.22 -0.73 10.29
N ARG A 43 7.59 0.33 11.02
CA ARG A 43 8.78 0.30 11.86
C ARG A 43 8.56 -0.33 13.23
N GLY A 44 7.32 -0.72 13.54
CA GLY A 44 7.01 -1.29 14.84
C GLY A 44 6.97 -0.27 15.96
N GLU A 45 6.82 1.01 15.63
CA GLU A 45 6.82 2.09 16.59
C GLU A 45 5.44 2.65 16.88
N ALA A 46 4.42 2.10 16.21
CA ALA A 46 3.09 2.64 16.29
C ALA A 46 2.41 2.35 17.61
N GLY A 47 1.65 3.32 18.09
CA GLY A 47 0.76 3.11 19.22
C GLY A 47 -0.60 2.62 18.73
N PRO A 48 -1.55 2.41 19.66
CA PRO A 48 -2.86 1.85 19.31
C PRO A 48 -3.68 2.76 18.40
N ASP A 49 -3.39 4.06 18.39
CA ASP A 49 -4.15 5.00 17.59
C ASP A 49 -3.44 5.41 16.30
N SER A 50 -2.35 4.73 15.96
CA SER A 50 -1.61 5.08 14.75
C SER A 50 -2.34 4.65 13.50
N ASP A 51 -2.32 5.52 12.48
CA ASP A 51 -2.88 5.20 11.18
C ASP A 51 -1.93 4.34 10.39
N TYR A 52 -2.47 3.56 9.46
CA TYR A 52 -1.64 2.85 8.49
C TYR A 52 -1.23 3.82 7.39
N ASP A 53 0.06 3.83 7.07
CA ASP A 53 0.58 4.60 5.93
C ASP A 53 0.84 3.63 4.78
N ILE A 54 0.11 3.81 3.69
CA ILE A 54 0.11 2.83 2.60
C ILE A 54 0.45 3.53 1.29
N MET A 55 1.33 2.90 0.53
CA MET A 55 1.69 3.37 -0.81
C MET A 55 1.29 2.33 -1.83
N LEU A 56 0.53 2.76 -2.83
CA LEU A 56 0.13 1.93 -3.96
C LEU A 56 1.00 2.27 -5.16
N ILE A 57 1.52 1.25 -5.81
CA ILE A 57 2.23 1.42 -7.08
C ILE A 57 1.33 0.87 -8.16
N VAL A 58 0.88 1.74 -9.05
CA VAL A 58 -0.06 1.35 -10.11
C VAL A 58 0.65 1.34 -11.46
N PRO A 59 0.13 0.61 -12.46
CA PRO A 59 0.72 0.64 -13.79
C PRO A 59 0.71 2.05 -14.36
N ASP A 60 1.67 2.34 -15.24
CA ASP A 60 1.78 3.66 -15.84
C ASP A 60 0.56 4.04 -16.67
N ASP A 61 -0.17 3.06 -17.18
CA ASP A 61 -1.37 3.31 -17.98
C ASP A 61 -2.65 3.26 -17.16
N ALA A 62 -2.55 3.31 -15.83
CA ALA A 62 -3.75 3.31 -15.00
C ALA A 62 -4.62 4.53 -15.32
N PRO A 63 -5.95 4.36 -15.29
CA PRO A 63 -6.86 5.49 -15.53
C PRO A 63 -6.67 6.58 -14.48
N PRO A 64 -7.01 7.83 -14.81
CA PRO A 64 -6.78 8.95 -13.89
C PRO A 64 -7.38 8.76 -12.49
N GLU A 65 -8.55 8.14 -12.39
CA GLU A 65 -9.17 7.95 -11.08
C GLU A 65 -8.36 6.99 -10.21
N ARG A 66 -7.56 6.11 -10.79
CA ARG A 66 -6.71 5.22 -10.04
C ARG A 66 -5.37 5.84 -9.65
N LEU A 67 -5.14 7.09 -10.05
CA LEU A 67 -3.96 7.82 -9.64
C LEU A 67 -4.22 8.69 -8.41
N ARG A 68 -5.45 8.64 -7.88
CA ARG A 68 -5.85 9.51 -6.77
C ARG A 68 -6.20 8.71 -5.54
N SER A 69 -5.89 9.29 -4.39
CA SER A 69 -6.18 8.65 -3.11
C SER A 69 -7.68 8.64 -2.78
N ARG A 70 -8.46 9.45 -3.47
CA ARG A 70 -9.89 9.53 -3.21
C ARG A 70 -10.58 8.17 -3.34
N LEU A 71 -10.19 7.40 -4.35
CA LEU A 71 -10.76 6.06 -4.53
C LEU A 71 -10.44 5.16 -3.35
N ALA A 72 -9.27 5.34 -2.74
CA ALA A 72 -8.89 4.55 -1.57
C ALA A 72 -9.80 4.85 -0.38
N TYR A 73 -10.09 6.12 -0.13
CA TYR A 73 -10.95 6.46 0.98
C TYR A 73 -12.36 5.89 0.79
N GLN A 74 -12.85 5.88 -0.45
CA GLN A 74 -14.13 5.26 -0.73
C GLN A 74 -14.08 3.74 -0.52
N ALA A 75 -13.00 3.12 -0.99
CA ALA A 75 -12.85 1.65 -0.90
C ALA A 75 -12.74 1.19 0.55
N LEU A 76 -12.13 2.02 1.40
CA LEU A 76 -11.89 1.64 2.78
C LEU A 76 -13.01 2.06 3.73
N ARG A 77 -14.08 2.62 3.21
CA ARG A 77 -15.21 3.02 4.03
C ARG A 77 -15.78 1.79 4.74
N GLY A 78 -16.02 1.92 6.01
CA GLY A 78 -16.59 0.83 6.80
C GLY A 78 -15.59 -0.12 7.42
N THR A 79 -14.28 0.05 7.14
CA THR A 79 -13.28 -0.81 7.78
C THR A 79 -13.06 -0.46 9.25
N GLY A 80 -13.49 0.75 9.65
CA GLY A 80 -13.31 1.18 11.03
C GLY A 80 -11.89 1.59 11.36
N THR A 81 -11.05 1.79 10.35
CA THR A 81 -9.65 2.10 10.57
C THR A 81 -9.23 3.25 9.69
N ALA A 82 -8.32 4.09 10.18
CA ALA A 82 -7.77 5.19 9.42
C ALA A 82 -6.54 4.72 8.66
N ALA A 83 -6.44 5.14 7.42
CA ALA A 83 -5.27 4.84 6.60
C ALA A 83 -5.01 6.02 5.68
N ASP A 84 -3.74 6.40 5.59
CA ASP A 84 -3.28 7.40 4.63
C ASP A 84 -2.74 6.66 3.42
N VAL A 85 -3.33 6.91 2.26
CA VAL A 85 -2.96 6.19 1.05
C VAL A 85 -2.41 7.16 0.04
N VAL A 86 -1.20 6.89 -0.44
CA VAL A 86 -0.59 7.65 -1.53
C VAL A 86 -0.44 6.71 -2.73
N VAL A 87 -0.60 7.25 -3.92
CA VAL A 87 -0.60 6.46 -5.15
C VAL A 87 0.48 6.99 -6.08
N TRP A 88 1.30 6.08 -6.61
CA TRP A 88 2.39 6.43 -7.53
C TRP A 88 2.32 5.54 -8.77
N PRO A 89 2.40 6.12 -9.97
CA PRO A 89 2.67 5.31 -11.16
C PRO A 89 4.03 4.65 -11.04
N ARG A 90 4.17 3.46 -11.60
CA ARG A 90 5.41 2.69 -11.46
C ARG A 90 6.64 3.45 -11.90
N SER A 91 6.62 4.08 -13.07
CA SER A 91 7.81 4.77 -13.56
C SER A 91 8.17 5.97 -12.69
N SER A 92 7.17 6.67 -12.17
CA SER A 92 7.41 7.78 -11.25
C SER A 92 8.02 7.29 -9.95
N PHE A 93 7.52 6.17 -9.43
CA PHE A 93 8.08 5.58 -8.22
C PHE A 93 9.54 5.20 -8.43
N GLU A 94 9.83 4.52 -9.53
CA GLU A 94 11.19 4.07 -9.81
C GLU A 94 12.15 5.22 -9.98
N ARG A 95 11.71 6.26 -10.68
CA ARG A 95 12.55 7.43 -10.90
C ARG A 95 12.84 8.16 -9.59
N ARG A 96 11.82 8.37 -8.78
CA ARG A 96 11.99 9.06 -7.52
C ARG A 96 12.75 8.22 -6.49
N ALA A 97 12.66 6.91 -6.57
CA ALA A 97 13.38 6.05 -5.65
C ALA A 97 14.89 6.17 -5.78
N ARG A 98 15.38 6.76 -6.88
CA ARG A 98 16.81 7.03 -7.05
C ARG A 98 17.27 8.24 -6.26
N VAL A 99 16.33 9.06 -5.76
CA VAL A 99 16.65 10.24 -4.98
C VAL A 99 16.57 9.84 -3.51
N ALA A 100 17.72 9.80 -2.83
CA ALA A 100 17.82 9.18 -1.51
C ALA A 100 16.87 9.79 -0.48
N ALA A 101 16.57 11.07 -0.60
CA ALA A 101 15.71 11.76 0.36
C ALA A 101 14.22 11.70 0.01
N SER A 102 13.85 11.03 -1.08
CA SER A 102 12.46 10.99 -1.51
C SER A 102 11.66 9.96 -0.71
N LEU A 103 10.34 10.12 -0.69
CA LEU A 103 9.46 9.15 -0.06
C LEU A 103 9.56 7.77 -0.74
N PRO A 104 9.54 7.66 -2.09
CA PRO A 104 9.73 6.36 -2.71
C PRO A 104 11.03 5.67 -2.30
N ALA A 105 12.12 6.40 -2.16
CA ALA A 105 13.38 5.80 -1.72
C ALA A 105 13.26 5.26 -0.30
N THR A 106 12.63 6.04 0.59
CA THR A 106 12.43 5.61 1.97
C THR A 106 11.55 4.37 2.04
N VAL A 107 10.47 4.34 1.27
CA VAL A 107 9.58 3.18 1.25
C VAL A 107 10.30 1.95 0.72
N SER A 108 11.15 2.11 -0.30
CA SER A 108 11.91 0.98 -0.84
C SER A 108 12.87 0.39 0.19
N ARG A 109 13.44 1.23 1.06
CA ARG A 109 14.40 0.76 2.07
C ARG A 109 13.72 0.23 3.32
N GLU A 110 12.68 0.90 3.78
CA GLU A 110 12.12 0.66 5.11
C GLU A 110 10.70 0.13 5.10
N GLY A 111 10.01 0.18 3.98
CA GLY A 111 8.64 -0.27 3.90
C GLY A 111 8.51 -1.78 3.92
N VAL A 112 7.30 -2.23 4.22
CA VAL A 112 6.97 -3.66 4.18
C VAL A 112 6.10 -3.89 2.96
N LEU A 113 6.53 -4.81 2.09
CA LEU A 113 5.75 -5.15 0.90
C LEU A 113 4.56 -6.01 1.32
N LEU A 114 3.36 -5.51 1.10
CA LEU A 114 2.13 -6.22 1.47
C LEU A 114 1.53 -6.99 0.30
N TYR A 115 1.79 -6.57 -0.92
CA TYR A 115 1.20 -7.17 -2.11
C TYR A 115 2.13 -6.97 -3.30
N GLY A 116 2.23 -7.97 -4.15
CA GLY A 116 3.06 -7.92 -5.34
C GLY A 116 4.43 -8.53 -5.13
N ASP A 117 5.31 -8.29 -6.08
CA ASP A 117 6.65 -8.87 -6.04
C ASP A 117 7.69 -7.88 -5.59
#